data_d468619ac90a022d7d2e5cdd134c2d96
#
_entry.id   d468619ac90a022d7d2e5cdd134c2d96
#
_cell.length_a   1.000
_cell.length_b   1.000
_cell.length_c   1.000
_cell.angle_alpha   90.00
_cell.angle_beta   90.00
_cell.angle_gamma   90.00
#
_symmetry.space_group_name_H-M   'P 1'
#
loop_
_entity.id
_entity.type
_entity.pdbx_description
1 polymer ?
#
loop_
_entity_poly.entity_id
_entity_poly.type
_entity_poly.pdbx_seq_one_letter_code
_entity_poly.pdbx_strand_id
1 'polypeptide(L)'
;MTTSAYAAPTIRSSSAFWRPAALAAVVAAAATTAVAAVAHAAGVSLAIEGEQIPLAGFTQITLIFAAIGILFAAALRKWARHPRAVFVRTTITLTALSLVPDLIVNAAADTKLTLMLTHLVAAAVVIPVVAARLAHQVSPE
;
A
#
# COMPACT_ATOMS: atom_id res chain seq x y z
N MET A 1 -33.19 -41.95 15.02
CA MET A 1 -31.83 -41.83 14.42
C MET A 1 -31.71 -40.48 13.76
N THR A 2 -31.11 -39.51 14.44
CA THR A 2 -30.89 -38.15 13.93
C THR A 2 -29.51 -38.12 13.30
N THR A 3 -29.45 -38.07 11.97
CA THR A 3 -28.20 -37.92 11.23
C THR A 3 -27.70 -36.49 11.38
N SER A 4 -26.71 -36.25 12.24
CA SER A 4 -26.02 -34.99 12.34
C SER A 4 -25.21 -34.77 11.07
N ALA A 5 -25.63 -33.85 10.21
CA ALA A 5 -24.90 -33.45 9.04
C ALA A 5 -23.64 -32.69 9.50
N TYR A 6 -22.50 -33.31 9.39
CA TYR A 6 -21.20 -32.73 9.63
C TYR A 6 -20.94 -31.67 8.51
N ALA A 7 -21.10 -30.39 8.86
CA ALA A 7 -20.76 -29.32 7.93
C ALA A 7 -19.24 -29.36 7.67
N ALA A 8 -18.85 -29.65 6.43
CA ALA A 8 -17.45 -29.61 6.04
C ALA A 8 -16.86 -28.21 6.26
N PRO A 9 -15.64 -28.10 6.81
CA PRO A 9 -14.99 -26.81 7.00
C PRO A 9 -14.79 -26.15 5.64
N THR A 10 -15.42 -25.01 5.43
CA THR A 10 -15.19 -24.19 4.24
C THR A 10 -13.76 -23.65 4.28
N ILE A 11 -12.88 -24.20 3.46
CA ILE A 11 -11.53 -23.68 3.22
C ILE A 11 -11.71 -22.29 2.59
N ARG A 12 -11.65 -21.24 3.39
CA ARG A 12 -11.62 -19.85 2.88
C ARG A 12 -10.41 -19.71 1.98
N SER A 13 -10.65 -19.59 0.69
CA SER A 13 -9.62 -19.60 -0.33
C SER A 13 -8.61 -18.48 -0.10
N SER A 14 -7.33 -18.83 -0.16
CA SER A 14 -6.17 -17.89 -0.12
C SER A 14 -6.34 -16.72 -1.10
N SER A 15 -7.05 -16.93 -2.22
CA SER A 15 -7.36 -15.91 -3.22
C SER A 15 -8.15 -14.69 -2.69
N ALA A 16 -8.95 -14.87 -1.61
CA ALA A 16 -9.71 -13.77 -1.01
C ALA A 16 -8.84 -12.65 -0.42
N PHE A 17 -7.57 -12.93 -0.09
CA PHE A 17 -6.61 -11.93 0.35
C PHE A 17 -5.81 -11.34 -0.82
N TRP A 18 -5.22 -12.20 -1.67
CA TRP A 18 -4.23 -11.78 -2.66
C TRP A 18 -4.82 -10.93 -3.79
N ARG A 19 -5.99 -11.29 -4.30
CA ARG A 19 -6.61 -10.55 -5.43
C ARG A 19 -6.90 -9.08 -5.09
N PRO A 20 -7.62 -8.73 -4.00
CA PRO A 20 -7.85 -7.32 -3.68
C PRO A 20 -6.57 -6.58 -3.25
N ALA A 21 -5.61 -7.25 -2.61
CA ALA A 21 -4.33 -6.65 -2.27
C ALA A 21 -3.51 -6.30 -3.53
N ALA A 22 -3.41 -7.22 -4.49
CA ALA A 22 -2.74 -6.97 -5.76
C ALA A 22 -3.45 -5.87 -6.57
N LEU A 23 -4.78 -5.87 -6.59
CA LEU A 23 -5.55 -4.81 -7.26
C LEU A 23 -5.29 -3.45 -6.61
N ALA A 24 -5.25 -3.39 -5.27
CA ALA A 24 -4.91 -2.14 -4.57
C ALA A 24 -3.51 -1.63 -4.92
N ALA A 25 -2.53 -2.52 -5.08
CA ALA A 25 -1.17 -2.15 -5.51
C ALA A 25 -1.18 -1.54 -6.91
N VAL A 26 -1.91 -2.14 -7.86
CA VAL A 26 -2.02 -1.63 -9.24
C VAL A 26 -2.75 -0.28 -9.27
N VAL A 27 -3.86 -0.15 -8.52
CA VAL A 27 -4.60 1.12 -8.42
C VAL A 27 -3.73 2.21 -7.77
N ALA A 28 -2.98 1.88 -6.72
CA ALA A 28 -2.06 2.82 -6.09
C ALA A 28 -0.96 3.28 -7.06
N ALA A 29 -0.36 2.35 -7.81
CA ALA A 29 0.66 2.67 -8.80
C ALA A 29 0.11 3.57 -9.92
N ALA A 30 -1.09 3.29 -10.43
CA ALA A 30 -1.75 4.13 -11.42
C ALA A 30 -2.06 5.53 -10.86
N ALA A 31 -2.56 5.61 -9.61
CA ALA A 31 -2.90 6.88 -8.96
C ALA A 31 -1.65 7.74 -8.70
N THR A 32 -0.57 7.17 -8.18
CA THR A 32 0.69 7.91 -7.94
C THR A 32 1.32 8.40 -9.22
N THR A 33 1.30 7.58 -10.29
CA THR A 33 1.77 7.98 -11.61
C THR A 33 0.91 9.08 -12.21
N ALA A 34 -0.41 9.02 -12.04
CA ALA A 34 -1.32 10.08 -12.49
C ALA A 34 -1.06 11.41 -11.77
N VAL A 35 -0.83 11.38 -10.44
CA VAL A 35 -0.44 12.56 -9.68
C VAL A 35 0.86 13.17 -10.22
N ALA A 36 1.88 12.34 -10.44
CA ALA A 36 3.15 12.80 -11.00
C ALA A 36 3.00 13.35 -12.42
N ALA A 37 2.18 12.70 -13.27
CA ALA A 37 1.93 13.16 -14.63
C ALA A 37 1.20 14.51 -14.66
N VAL A 38 0.20 14.71 -13.80
CA VAL A 38 -0.51 15.99 -13.66
C VAL A 38 0.43 17.09 -13.16
N ALA A 39 1.26 16.81 -12.16
CA ALA A 39 2.26 17.76 -11.68
C ALA A 39 3.26 18.13 -12.77
N HIS A 40 3.75 17.15 -13.52
CA HIS A 40 4.66 17.38 -14.64
C HIS A 40 4.01 18.23 -15.74
N ALA A 41 2.76 17.95 -16.11
CA ALA A 41 1.99 18.73 -17.07
C ALA A 41 1.73 20.16 -16.59
N ALA A 42 1.68 20.39 -15.28
CA ALA A 42 1.57 21.71 -14.65
C ALA A 42 2.91 22.46 -14.54
N GLY A 43 4.02 21.88 -15.05
CA GLY A 43 5.35 22.51 -15.08
C GLY A 43 6.27 22.15 -13.93
N VAL A 44 5.87 21.20 -13.04
CA VAL A 44 6.74 20.70 -11.99
C VAL A 44 7.87 19.87 -12.61
N SER A 45 9.11 20.18 -12.26
CA SER A 45 10.30 19.56 -12.87
C SER A 45 10.44 18.07 -12.54
N LEU A 46 9.91 17.62 -11.40
CA LEU A 46 10.10 16.27 -10.84
C LEU A 46 11.58 15.85 -10.79
N ALA A 47 12.48 16.80 -10.52
CA ALA A 47 13.91 16.57 -10.46
C ALA A 47 14.40 16.53 -9.00
N ILE A 48 15.28 15.58 -8.70
CA ILE A 48 16.02 15.46 -7.44
C ILE A 48 17.50 15.57 -7.76
N GLU A 49 18.21 16.49 -7.11
CA GLU A 49 19.65 16.74 -7.32
C GLU A 49 20.01 16.99 -8.80
N GLY A 50 19.07 17.55 -9.57
CA GLY A 50 19.24 17.80 -11.00
C GLY A 50 18.85 16.66 -11.94
N GLU A 51 18.61 15.46 -11.39
CA GLU A 51 18.19 14.29 -12.17
C GLU A 51 16.65 14.17 -12.21
N GLN A 52 16.08 14.05 -13.40
CA GLN A 52 14.64 13.91 -13.58
C GLN A 52 14.15 12.50 -13.22
N ILE A 53 13.10 12.43 -12.41
CA ILE A 53 12.41 11.18 -12.09
C ILE A 53 11.46 10.83 -13.25
N PRO A 54 11.68 9.74 -13.98
CA PRO A 54 10.76 9.32 -15.03
C PRO A 54 9.41 8.89 -14.43
N LEU A 55 8.30 9.16 -15.13
CA LEU A 55 6.96 8.77 -14.68
C LEU A 55 6.84 7.27 -14.38
N ALA A 56 7.52 6.43 -15.15
CA ALA A 56 7.60 5.00 -14.92
C ALA A 56 8.22 4.65 -13.56
N GLY A 57 9.11 5.50 -13.03
CA GLY A 57 9.70 5.35 -11.71
C GLY A 57 8.66 5.37 -10.59
N PHE A 58 7.65 6.24 -10.68
CA PHE A 58 6.55 6.29 -9.71
C PHE A 58 5.74 4.98 -9.71
N THR A 59 5.41 4.45 -10.90
CA THR A 59 4.75 3.14 -11.02
C THR A 59 5.59 2.03 -10.39
N GLN A 60 6.86 1.94 -10.77
CA GLN A 60 7.75 0.86 -10.35
C GLN A 60 7.99 0.86 -8.85
N ILE A 61 8.34 2.01 -8.29
CA ILE A 61 8.62 2.15 -6.85
C ILE A 61 7.35 1.87 -6.02
N THR A 62 6.19 2.37 -6.44
CA THR A 62 4.92 2.10 -5.77
C THR A 62 4.58 0.62 -5.76
N LEU A 63 4.75 -0.08 -6.89
CA LEU A 63 4.51 -1.53 -6.96
C LEU A 63 5.46 -2.32 -6.05
N ILE A 64 6.74 -1.96 -6.01
CA ILE A 64 7.73 -2.62 -5.15
C ILE A 64 7.34 -2.48 -3.68
N PHE A 65 7.09 -1.25 -3.21
CA PHE A 65 6.75 -1.03 -1.81
C PHE A 65 5.37 -1.57 -1.44
N ALA A 66 4.39 -1.52 -2.35
CA ALA A 66 3.10 -2.16 -2.15
C ALA A 66 3.25 -3.69 -2.03
N ALA A 67 4.07 -4.32 -2.86
CA ALA A 67 4.36 -5.76 -2.76
C ALA A 67 5.01 -6.12 -1.41
N ILE A 68 5.99 -5.34 -0.95
CA ILE A 68 6.62 -5.51 0.37
C ILE A 68 5.56 -5.39 1.48
N GLY A 69 4.68 -4.39 1.41
CA GLY A 69 3.59 -4.19 2.37
C GLY A 69 2.59 -5.36 2.39
N ILE A 70 2.25 -5.91 1.22
CA ILE A 70 1.36 -7.07 1.10
C ILE A 70 2.02 -8.33 1.68
N LEU A 71 3.31 -8.55 1.41
CA LEU A 71 4.06 -9.67 1.99
C LEU A 71 4.17 -9.54 3.51
N PHE A 72 4.41 -8.34 4.02
CA PHE A 72 4.39 -8.05 5.44
C PHE A 72 3.01 -8.36 6.06
N ALA A 73 1.92 -7.92 5.43
CA ALA A 73 0.57 -8.26 5.86
C ALA A 73 0.31 -9.78 5.86
N ALA A 74 0.80 -10.50 4.83
CA ALA A 74 0.68 -11.96 4.77
C ALA A 74 1.47 -12.65 5.90
N ALA A 75 2.65 -12.13 6.25
CA ALA A 75 3.44 -12.61 7.37
C ALA A 75 2.70 -12.36 8.70
N LEU A 76 2.14 -11.17 8.91
CA LEU A 76 1.37 -10.86 10.10
C LEU A 76 0.13 -11.76 10.27
N ARG A 77 -0.53 -12.14 9.18
CA ARG A 77 -1.64 -13.11 9.20
C ARG A 77 -1.24 -14.45 9.82
N LYS A 78 0.01 -14.85 9.63
CA LYS A 78 0.51 -16.15 10.10
C LYS A 78 1.01 -16.10 11.54
N TRP A 79 1.62 -14.98 11.96
CA TRP A 79 2.37 -14.93 13.22
C TRP A 79 1.87 -13.94 14.24
N ALA A 80 1.05 -12.94 13.87
CA ALA A 80 0.62 -11.91 14.82
C ALA A 80 -0.74 -12.22 15.45
N ARG A 81 -0.89 -11.92 16.74
CA ARG A 81 -2.18 -12.03 17.45
C ARG A 81 -3.19 -10.98 17.00
N HIS A 82 -2.71 -9.79 16.66
CA HIS A 82 -3.53 -8.66 16.20
C HIS A 82 -2.99 -8.12 14.86
N PRO A 83 -3.09 -8.91 13.76
CA PRO A 83 -2.40 -8.59 12.50
C PRO A 83 -2.83 -7.25 11.91
N ARG A 84 -4.13 -6.90 11.98
CA ARG A 84 -4.64 -5.62 11.48
C ARG A 84 -4.07 -4.43 12.25
N ALA A 85 -4.07 -4.47 13.58
CA ALA A 85 -3.58 -3.35 14.39
C ALA A 85 -2.08 -3.12 14.19
N VAL A 86 -1.29 -4.20 14.15
CA VAL A 86 0.15 -4.14 13.88
C VAL A 86 0.39 -3.58 12.49
N PHE A 87 -0.29 -4.11 11.46
CA PHE A 87 -0.17 -3.64 10.08
C PHE A 87 -0.43 -2.14 9.96
N VAL A 88 -1.60 -1.67 10.44
CA VAL A 88 -2.00 -0.26 10.32
C VAL A 88 -1.02 0.66 11.04
N ARG A 89 -0.62 0.34 12.28
CA ARG A 89 0.34 1.15 13.04
C ARG A 89 1.68 1.23 12.33
N THR A 90 2.22 0.09 11.91
CA THR A 90 3.52 0.04 11.22
C THR A 90 3.48 0.79 9.90
N THR A 91 2.45 0.59 9.07
CA THR A 91 2.38 1.24 7.75
C THR A 91 2.14 2.74 7.86
N ILE A 92 1.34 3.23 8.81
CA ILE A 92 1.19 4.67 9.07
C ILE A 92 2.53 5.27 9.52
N THR A 93 3.23 4.62 10.45
CA THR A 93 4.55 5.09 10.90
C THR A 93 5.55 5.13 9.74
N LEU A 94 5.61 4.07 8.92
CA LEU A 94 6.49 4.03 7.76
C LEU A 94 6.12 5.10 6.72
N THR A 95 4.82 5.36 6.50
CA THR A 95 4.37 6.45 5.61
C THR A 95 4.83 7.80 6.15
N ALA A 96 4.67 8.07 7.45
CA ALA A 96 5.16 9.31 8.04
C ALA A 96 6.69 9.44 7.93
N LEU A 97 7.43 8.36 8.15
CA LEU A 97 8.89 8.34 7.98
C LEU A 97 9.32 8.54 6.52
N SER A 98 8.55 8.06 5.55
CA SER A 98 8.86 8.22 4.12
C SER A 98 8.75 9.68 3.66
N LEU A 99 8.03 10.53 4.37
CA LEU A 99 7.96 11.97 4.08
C LEU A 99 9.22 12.72 4.51
N VAL A 100 10.01 12.17 5.42
CA VAL A 100 11.24 12.85 5.92
C VAL A 100 12.27 13.02 4.80
N PRO A 101 12.68 12.00 4.03
CA PRO A 101 13.58 12.20 2.91
C PRO A 101 13.03 13.18 1.87
N ASP A 102 11.72 13.20 1.60
CA ASP A 102 11.13 14.17 0.67
C ASP A 102 11.29 15.61 1.14
N LEU A 103 11.28 15.85 2.45
CA LEU A 103 11.49 17.18 3.03
C LEU A 103 12.93 17.65 2.92
N ILE A 104 13.90 16.76 3.12
CA ILE A 104 15.32 17.12 3.22
C ILE A 104 16.08 17.04 1.90
N VAL A 105 15.54 16.31 0.90
CA VAL A 105 16.18 16.15 -0.41
C VAL A 105 16.35 17.50 -1.12
N ASN A 106 17.42 17.63 -1.91
CA ASN A 106 17.63 18.83 -2.71
C ASN A 106 16.77 18.81 -3.97
N ALA A 107 15.56 19.35 -3.85
CA ALA A 107 14.58 19.47 -4.93
C ALA A 107 13.75 20.74 -4.74
N ALA A 108 13.08 21.19 -5.80
CA ALA A 108 12.14 22.30 -5.76
C ALA A 108 10.94 21.99 -4.84
N ALA A 109 10.35 23.02 -4.22
CA ALA A 109 9.27 22.83 -3.25
C ALA A 109 8.04 22.11 -3.82
N ASP A 110 7.68 22.38 -5.07
CA ASP A 110 6.60 21.74 -5.81
C ASP A 110 6.89 20.25 -6.09
N THR A 111 8.15 19.91 -6.40
CA THR A 111 8.60 18.52 -6.53
C THR A 111 8.49 17.80 -5.19
N LYS A 112 8.95 18.40 -4.07
CA LYS A 112 8.80 17.81 -2.72
C LYS A 112 7.33 17.54 -2.37
N LEU A 113 6.47 18.52 -2.59
CA LEU A 113 5.04 18.39 -2.35
C LEU A 113 4.42 17.26 -3.19
N THR A 114 4.83 17.13 -4.46
CA THR A 114 4.38 16.06 -5.33
C THR A 114 4.82 14.69 -4.80
N LEU A 115 6.07 14.54 -4.37
CA LEU A 115 6.58 13.30 -3.78
C LEU A 115 5.81 12.92 -2.50
N MET A 116 5.63 13.88 -1.59
CA MET A 116 4.84 13.67 -0.37
C MET A 116 3.40 13.25 -0.70
N LEU A 117 2.77 13.91 -1.68
CA LEU A 117 1.42 13.57 -2.10
C LEU A 117 1.32 12.16 -2.66
N THR A 118 2.29 11.71 -3.47
CA THR A 118 2.31 10.33 -3.98
C THR A 118 2.41 9.29 -2.86
N HIS A 119 3.21 9.53 -1.80
CA HIS A 119 3.26 8.66 -0.62
C HIS A 119 1.91 8.58 0.10
N LEU A 120 1.24 9.72 0.30
CA LEU A 120 -0.06 9.77 0.96
C LEU A 120 -1.15 9.08 0.12
N VAL A 121 -1.14 9.27 -1.20
CA VAL A 121 -2.08 8.61 -2.13
C VAL A 121 -1.88 7.09 -2.12
N ALA A 122 -0.63 6.62 -2.21
CA ALA A 122 -0.34 5.19 -2.13
C ALA A 122 -0.82 4.58 -0.81
N ALA A 123 -0.54 5.24 0.33
CA ALA A 123 -0.96 4.82 1.65
C ALA A 123 -2.49 4.79 1.78
N ALA A 124 -3.19 5.83 1.29
CA ALA A 124 -4.65 5.94 1.34
C ALA A 124 -5.37 4.85 0.53
N VAL A 125 -4.74 4.32 -0.52
CA VAL A 125 -5.28 3.22 -1.32
C VAL A 125 -4.93 1.86 -0.72
N VAL A 126 -3.66 1.62 -0.40
CA VAL A 126 -3.18 0.28 -0.02
C VAL A 126 -3.57 -0.08 1.41
N ILE A 127 -3.38 0.85 2.37
CA ILE A 127 -3.55 0.54 3.79
C ILE A 127 -4.99 0.10 4.12
N PRO A 128 -6.06 0.81 3.74
CA PRO A 128 -7.42 0.40 4.12
C PRO A 128 -7.83 -0.91 3.47
N VAL A 129 -7.46 -1.14 2.19
CA VAL A 129 -7.81 -2.37 1.48
C VAL A 129 -7.14 -3.59 2.12
N VAL A 130 -5.85 -3.52 2.40
CA VAL A 130 -5.11 -4.62 3.02
C VAL A 130 -5.55 -4.83 4.47
N ALA A 131 -5.74 -3.75 5.25
CA ALA A 131 -6.22 -3.82 6.63
C ALA A 131 -7.61 -4.47 6.75
N ALA A 132 -8.53 -4.20 5.81
CA ALA A 132 -9.83 -4.83 5.76
C ALA A 132 -9.72 -6.36 5.58
N ARG A 133 -8.75 -6.85 4.80
CA ARG A 133 -8.52 -8.28 4.59
C ARG A 133 -7.89 -8.97 5.81
N LEU A 134 -7.21 -8.20 6.67
CA LEU A 134 -6.69 -8.71 7.95
C LEU A 134 -7.78 -8.80 9.02
N ALA A 135 -8.82 -7.98 8.96
CA ALA A 135 -9.94 -7.98 9.91
C ALA A 135 -10.84 -9.22 9.80
N HIS A 136 -11.05 -9.75 8.59
CA HIS A 136 -11.97 -10.87 8.33
C HIS A 136 -11.45 -12.24 8.81
N GLN A 137 -10.33 -12.28 9.52
CA GLN A 137 -9.74 -13.53 10.05
C GLN A 137 -10.07 -13.79 11.51
N VAL A 138 -10.63 -12.81 12.21
CA VAL A 138 -11.06 -12.95 13.60
C VAL A 138 -12.56 -13.25 13.58
N SER A 139 -12.95 -14.52 13.37
CA SER A 139 -14.30 -14.97 13.76
C SER A 139 -14.23 -15.29 15.25
N PRO A 140 -15.08 -14.70 16.10
CA PRO A 140 -15.22 -15.15 17.48
C PRO A 140 -15.85 -16.56 17.46
N GLU A 141 -15.29 -17.45 18.25
CA GLU A 141 -16.00 -18.65 18.74
C GLU A 141 -17.05 -18.22 19.75
#